data_ddc7798fceaa3ee9715500c33f9342d7
#
_entry.id   ddc7798fceaa3ee9715500c33f9342d7
#
_cell.length_a   1.000
_cell.length_b   1.000
_cell.length_c   1.000
_cell.angle_alpha   90.00
_cell.angle_beta   90.00
_cell.angle_gamma   90.00
#
_symmetry.space_group_name_H-M   'P 1'
#
loop_
_entity.id
_entity.type
_entity.pdbx_description
1 polymer ?
#
loop_
_entity_poly.entity_id
_entity_poly.type
_entity_poly.pdbx_seq_one_letter_code
_entity_poly.pdbx_strand_id
1 'polypeptide(L)'
;TFICLKENKNIENKKLGQLIKAAKECEEIFSNDFLDIEFAFTEEELYILQVRAIVLNNKENLSNVGLLNSLNKLNKKIEKLNKPHPNLLGDKTIFGVMPDWNPAEIVGLRPKRLSLSLYKELITDETWAYQRDNYGYRNLRSHPLLVSFLGVPFIDVRISFNSFIPKTLDDKVATKLVNYYLNELSKNINHHDKVEFEIIYSCYYFGIENKLLCLKNSGFNDVELDSIKTSLLDLTNDVINIENGLYKKDLKKVEILKNKFNNIVDSDLSLIDKIYWLVKDVKRHGTLPFAGIARASFIAVQILKSFVDKEIITQENYNEFLNSLNTVSKQLSVDVHDLSKNDFLDIYGHLRPGTYDILSSRYDEDYETYFDNG
;
A
#
# COMPACT_ATOMS: atom_id res chain seq x y z
N THR A 1 -10.39 7.89 -10.59
CA THR A 1 -11.58 8.38 -9.84
C THR A 1 -12.30 9.40 -10.71
N PHE A 2 -13.57 9.19 -10.95
CA PHE A 2 -14.41 10.10 -11.69
C PHE A 2 -15.38 10.76 -10.70
N ILE A 3 -15.46 12.11 -10.73
CA ILE A 3 -16.39 12.87 -9.90
C ILE A 3 -17.35 13.60 -10.88
N CYS A 4 -18.63 13.29 -10.76
CA CYS A 4 -19.67 13.95 -11.55
C CYS A 4 -20.67 14.62 -10.63
N LEU A 5 -21.05 15.85 -10.95
CA LEU A 5 -22.14 16.54 -10.26
C LEU A 5 -23.48 15.97 -10.73
N LYS A 6 -24.42 15.76 -9.82
CA LYS A 6 -25.76 15.16 -10.07
C LYS A 6 -26.55 15.87 -11.19
N GLU A 7 -26.24 17.15 -11.43
CA GLU A 7 -26.89 18.01 -12.44
C GLU A 7 -26.22 17.96 -13.83
N ASN A 8 -25.09 17.30 -13.98
CA ASN A 8 -24.37 17.29 -15.24
C ASN A 8 -25.05 16.34 -16.25
N LYS A 9 -25.69 16.91 -17.26
CA LYS A 9 -26.48 16.18 -18.29
C LYS A 9 -25.63 15.66 -19.47
N ASN A 10 -24.41 16.16 -19.65
CA ASN A 10 -23.56 15.81 -20.80
C ASN A 10 -22.40 14.92 -20.35
N ILE A 11 -22.62 13.61 -20.44
CA ILE A 11 -21.58 12.60 -20.19
C ILE A 11 -21.29 11.93 -21.51
N GLU A 12 -20.15 12.25 -22.10
CA GLU A 12 -19.71 11.72 -23.40
C GLU A 12 -19.41 10.22 -23.36
N ASN A 13 -19.03 9.69 -22.19
CA ASN A 13 -18.71 8.29 -22.03
C ASN A 13 -19.97 7.42 -21.85
N LYS A 14 -20.28 6.56 -22.82
CA LYS A 14 -21.46 5.69 -22.84
C LYS A 14 -21.58 4.80 -21.59
N LYS A 15 -20.48 4.18 -21.12
CA LYS A 15 -20.49 3.32 -19.93
C LYS A 15 -20.78 4.11 -18.65
N LEU A 16 -20.21 5.31 -18.52
CA LEU A 16 -20.53 6.20 -17.39
C LEU A 16 -21.99 6.69 -17.43
N GLY A 17 -22.54 6.95 -18.61
CA GLY A 17 -23.94 7.28 -18.78
C GLY A 17 -24.87 6.16 -18.33
N GLN A 18 -24.55 4.90 -18.67
CA GLN A 18 -25.28 3.72 -18.20
C GLN A 18 -25.22 3.57 -16.68
N LEU A 19 -24.03 3.71 -16.10
CA LEU A 19 -23.82 3.62 -14.65
C LEU A 19 -24.62 4.67 -13.89
N ILE A 20 -24.61 5.92 -14.34
CA ILE A 20 -25.35 7.01 -13.69
C ILE A 20 -26.86 6.78 -13.78
N LYS A 21 -27.33 6.25 -14.91
CA LYS A 21 -28.75 5.90 -15.04
C LYS A 21 -29.13 4.80 -14.04
N ALA A 22 -28.35 3.71 -13.97
CA ALA A 22 -28.59 2.63 -13.02
C ALA A 22 -28.49 3.10 -11.55
N ALA A 23 -27.51 3.99 -11.24
CA ALA A 23 -27.38 4.56 -9.91
C ALA A 23 -28.63 5.36 -9.50
N LYS A 24 -29.21 6.16 -10.41
CA LYS A 24 -30.46 6.88 -10.15
C LYS A 24 -31.65 5.95 -9.93
N GLU A 25 -31.75 4.88 -10.69
CA GLU A 25 -32.78 3.87 -10.49
C GLU A 25 -32.62 3.21 -9.10
N CYS A 26 -31.39 2.93 -8.66
CA CYS A 26 -31.14 2.46 -7.30
C CYS A 26 -31.54 3.50 -6.24
N GLU A 27 -31.20 4.80 -6.42
CA GLU A 27 -31.61 5.86 -5.52
C GLU A 27 -33.13 5.93 -5.37
N GLU A 28 -33.88 5.79 -6.45
CA GLU A 28 -35.35 5.77 -6.45
C GLU A 28 -35.90 4.54 -5.72
N ILE A 29 -35.38 3.34 -6.01
CA ILE A 29 -35.82 2.08 -5.38
C ILE A 29 -35.56 2.10 -3.88
N PHE A 30 -34.37 2.54 -3.45
CA PHE A 30 -33.99 2.59 -2.03
C PHE A 30 -34.51 3.84 -1.32
N SER A 31 -35.14 4.78 -2.03
CA SER A 31 -35.55 6.09 -1.50
C SER A 31 -34.41 6.77 -0.71
N ASN A 32 -33.19 6.67 -1.19
CA ASN A 32 -31.99 7.15 -0.54
C ASN A 32 -30.97 7.66 -1.58
N ASP A 33 -30.58 8.92 -1.43
CA ASP A 33 -29.61 9.60 -2.31
C ASP A 33 -28.14 9.24 -2.02
N PHE A 34 -27.87 8.49 -0.96
CA PHE A 34 -26.54 8.14 -0.48
C PHE A 34 -26.37 6.62 -0.51
N LEU A 35 -25.92 6.13 -1.66
CA LEU A 35 -25.70 4.71 -1.89
C LEU A 35 -24.24 4.44 -2.25
N ASP A 36 -23.74 3.34 -1.73
CA ASP A 36 -22.51 2.69 -2.17
C ASP A 36 -22.91 1.53 -3.10
N ILE A 37 -22.45 1.60 -4.36
CA ILE A 37 -22.88 0.67 -5.40
C ILE A 37 -21.67 -0.04 -5.98
N GLU A 38 -21.62 -1.36 -5.80
CA GLU A 38 -20.65 -2.21 -6.48
C GLU A 38 -21.21 -2.67 -7.83
N PHE A 39 -20.41 -2.56 -8.88
CA PHE A 39 -20.84 -2.89 -10.22
C PHE A 39 -19.72 -3.52 -11.07
N ALA A 40 -20.11 -4.23 -12.12
CA ALA A 40 -19.21 -4.74 -13.13
C ALA A 40 -19.74 -4.42 -14.54
N PHE A 41 -18.82 -4.27 -15.48
CA PHE A 41 -19.14 -4.19 -16.90
C PHE A 41 -18.60 -5.41 -17.63
N THR A 42 -19.45 -6.01 -18.48
CA THR A 42 -18.98 -6.78 -19.62
C THR A 42 -18.73 -5.84 -20.81
N GLU A 43 -18.48 -6.39 -22.01
CA GLU A 43 -18.33 -5.53 -23.19
C GLU A 43 -19.59 -4.71 -23.49
N GLU A 44 -20.78 -5.26 -23.26
CA GLU A 44 -22.06 -4.68 -23.65
C GLU A 44 -23.00 -4.33 -22.47
N GLU A 45 -22.88 -4.99 -21.30
CA GLU A 45 -23.84 -4.92 -20.20
C GLU A 45 -23.23 -4.45 -18.89
N LEU A 46 -24.04 -3.70 -18.12
CA LEU A 46 -23.75 -3.27 -16.75
C LEU A 46 -24.48 -4.18 -15.77
N TYR A 47 -23.74 -4.72 -14.82
CA TYR A 47 -24.24 -5.52 -13.71
C TYR A 47 -24.09 -4.75 -12.40
N ILE A 48 -25.17 -4.60 -11.64
CA ILE A 48 -25.13 -4.11 -10.26
C ILE A 48 -24.95 -5.34 -9.37
N LEU A 49 -23.84 -5.38 -8.65
CA LEU A 49 -23.46 -6.52 -7.81
C LEU A 49 -23.95 -6.35 -6.38
N GLN A 50 -23.86 -5.13 -5.85
CA GLN A 50 -24.28 -4.80 -4.50
C GLN A 50 -24.70 -3.33 -4.39
N VAL A 51 -25.73 -3.07 -3.56
CA VAL A 51 -26.16 -1.72 -3.20
C VAL A 51 -26.27 -1.62 -1.69
N ARG A 52 -25.62 -0.65 -1.08
CA ARG A 52 -25.66 -0.38 0.37
C ARG A 52 -26.03 1.08 0.63
N ALA A 53 -26.83 1.32 1.65
CA ALA A 53 -27.09 2.68 2.12
C ALA A 53 -25.85 3.21 2.87
N ILE A 54 -25.37 4.40 2.50
CA ILE A 54 -24.34 5.10 3.24
C ILE A 54 -25.00 5.84 4.40
N VAL A 55 -24.65 5.48 5.63
CA VAL A 55 -25.13 6.21 6.83
C VAL A 55 -24.27 7.46 7.01
N LEU A 56 -24.80 8.61 6.66
CA LEU A 56 -24.17 9.90 6.92
C LEU A 56 -24.59 10.41 8.30
N ASN A 57 -23.66 10.50 9.22
CA ASN A 57 -23.91 10.96 10.59
C ASN A 57 -24.16 12.48 10.70
N ASN A 58 -23.95 13.28 9.65
CA ASN A 58 -24.24 14.72 9.61
C ASN A 58 -24.69 15.15 8.23
N LYS A 59 -25.91 15.63 8.10
CA LYS A 59 -26.39 16.40 6.95
C LYS A 59 -25.92 17.87 7.08
N GLU A 60 -24.62 18.11 7.02
CA GLU A 60 -24.15 19.46 6.74
C GLU A 60 -24.37 19.73 5.24
N ASN A 61 -25.37 20.50 4.90
CA ASN A 61 -25.53 21.06 3.55
C ASN A 61 -24.36 22.01 3.29
N LEU A 62 -23.28 21.48 2.71
CA LEU A 62 -22.21 22.32 2.17
C LEU A 62 -22.83 23.24 1.12
N SER A 63 -22.81 24.54 1.37
CA SER A 63 -23.20 25.50 0.35
C SER A 63 -22.33 25.33 -0.90
N ASN A 64 -22.88 25.48 -2.09
CA ASN A 64 -22.13 25.40 -3.35
C ASN A 64 -20.85 26.27 -3.33
N VAL A 65 -20.88 27.41 -2.62
CA VAL A 65 -19.73 28.29 -2.40
C VAL A 65 -18.66 27.62 -1.55
N GLY A 66 -19.03 26.92 -0.50
CA GLY A 66 -18.09 26.17 0.36
C GLY A 66 -17.41 25.02 -0.39
N LEU A 67 -18.15 24.31 -1.22
CA LEU A 67 -17.62 23.23 -2.07
C LEU A 67 -16.62 23.78 -3.10
N LEU A 68 -16.96 24.83 -3.84
CA LEU A 68 -16.08 25.48 -4.82
C LEU A 68 -14.79 25.99 -4.19
N ASN A 69 -14.87 26.61 -3.00
CA ASN A 69 -13.68 27.04 -2.27
C ASN A 69 -12.78 25.86 -1.87
N SER A 70 -13.37 24.75 -1.45
CA SER A 70 -12.62 23.53 -1.10
C SER A 70 -11.95 22.92 -2.31
N LEU A 71 -12.63 22.82 -3.45
CA LEU A 71 -12.08 22.35 -4.72
C LEU A 71 -10.94 23.25 -5.23
N ASN A 72 -11.10 24.58 -5.12
CA ASN A 72 -10.03 25.52 -5.49
C ASN A 72 -8.78 25.37 -4.62
N LYS A 73 -8.94 25.17 -3.30
CA LYS A 73 -7.81 24.88 -2.39
C LYS A 73 -7.14 23.56 -2.74
N LEU A 74 -7.93 22.55 -3.05
CA LEU A 74 -7.44 21.24 -3.48
C LEU A 74 -6.62 21.36 -4.77
N ASN A 75 -7.15 22.01 -5.78
CA ASN A 75 -6.46 22.21 -7.06
C ASN A 75 -5.10 22.90 -6.88
N LYS A 76 -5.07 24.03 -6.13
CA LYS A 76 -3.82 24.72 -5.80
C LYS A 76 -2.81 23.83 -5.07
N LYS A 77 -3.26 22.94 -4.17
CA LYS A 77 -2.41 21.99 -3.48
C LYS A 77 -1.83 20.96 -4.45
N ILE A 78 -2.65 20.39 -5.34
CA ILE A 78 -2.22 19.44 -6.37
C ILE A 78 -1.21 20.09 -7.32
N GLU A 79 -1.49 21.29 -7.82
CA GLU A 79 -0.59 22.05 -8.69
C GLU A 79 0.77 22.30 -8.02
N LYS A 80 0.77 22.67 -6.73
CA LYS A 80 1.99 22.89 -5.96
C LYS A 80 2.82 21.60 -5.85
N LEU A 81 2.18 20.48 -5.50
CA LEU A 81 2.84 19.18 -5.30
C LEU A 81 3.34 18.59 -6.64
N ASN A 82 2.69 18.92 -7.74
CA ASN A 82 3.06 18.43 -9.06
C ASN A 82 4.23 19.18 -9.71
N LYS A 83 4.75 20.23 -9.06
CA LYS A 83 5.95 20.93 -9.56
C LYS A 83 7.22 20.11 -9.35
N PRO A 84 8.24 20.28 -10.21
CA PRO A 84 9.56 19.73 -9.96
C PRO A 84 10.08 20.14 -8.58
N HIS A 85 10.80 19.25 -7.92
CA HIS A 85 11.38 19.49 -6.60
C HIS A 85 12.90 19.20 -6.65
N PRO A 86 13.76 20.07 -6.08
CA PRO A 86 15.21 19.91 -6.22
C PRO A 86 15.78 18.62 -5.62
N ASN A 87 15.10 18.05 -4.64
CA ASN A 87 15.53 16.82 -3.96
C ASN A 87 14.77 15.56 -4.41
N LEU A 88 13.93 15.66 -5.43
CA LEU A 88 13.17 14.53 -6.00
C LEU A 88 13.43 14.42 -7.49
N LEU A 89 13.65 13.22 -7.93
CA LEU A 89 13.74 12.90 -9.35
C LEU A 89 12.34 12.86 -9.97
N GLY A 90 12.23 13.20 -11.25
CA GLY A 90 10.96 13.23 -11.97
C GLY A 90 10.29 14.60 -11.98
N ASP A 91 9.68 14.92 -13.13
CA ASP A 91 9.18 16.27 -13.44
C ASP A 91 7.80 16.55 -12.88
N LYS A 92 7.01 15.50 -12.65
CA LYS A 92 5.63 15.55 -12.17
C LYS A 92 5.34 14.40 -11.22
N THR A 93 4.18 14.39 -10.57
CA THR A 93 3.73 13.28 -9.77
C THR A 93 2.36 12.77 -10.21
N ILE A 94 1.99 11.59 -9.67
CA ILE A 94 0.65 11.00 -9.72
C ILE A 94 0.24 10.76 -8.27
N PHE A 95 -1.05 10.85 -7.98
CA PHE A 95 -1.60 10.51 -6.67
C PHE A 95 -2.48 9.27 -6.81
N GLY A 96 -2.15 8.24 -6.05
CA GLY A 96 -2.88 6.97 -6.04
C GLY A 96 -3.25 6.55 -4.63
N VAL A 97 -4.34 5.81 -4.47
CA VAL A 97 -4.80 5.32 -3.16
C VAL A 97 -4.25 3.94 -2.80
N MET A 98 -3.72 3.21 -3.77
CA MET A 98 -3.22 1.84 -3.58
C MET A 98 -1.72 1.65 -3.79
N PRO A 99 -0.99 2.48 -4.57
CA PRO A 99 0.44 2.29 -4.74
C PRO A 99 1.17 2.39 -3.40
N ASP A 100 2.08 1.46 -3.15
CA ASP A 100 2.99 1.46 -2.01
C ASP A 100 2.30 1.68 -0.64
N TRP A 101 2.47 0.75 0.30
CA TRP A 101 1.77 0.80 1.60
C TRP A 101 0.24 0.97 1.54
N ASN A 102 -0.37 0.82 0.41
CA ASN A 102 -1.80 0.74 0.13
C ASN A 102 -2.74 1.31 1.21
N PRO A 103 -2.84 2.65 1.35
CA PRO A 103 -3.70 3.24 2.39
C PRO A 103 -5.17 2.85 2.23
N ALA A 104 -5.63 2.56 1.01
CA ALA A 104 -7.01 2.15 0.78
C ALA A 104 -7.37 0.84 1.48
N GLU A 105 -6.43 -0.10 1.56
CA GLU A 105 -6.63 -1.39 2.23
C GLU A 105 -6.25 -1.38 3.71
N ILE A 106 -5.25 -0.58 4.12
CA ILE A 106 -4.78 -0.57 5.51
C ILE A 106 -5.64 0.31 6.41
N VAL A 107 -6.06 1.50 5.95
CA VAL A 107 -6.84 2.45 6.77
C VAL A 107 -8.17 2.87 6.13
N GLY A 108 -8.43 2.42 4.90
CA GLY A 108 -9.63 2.79 4.14
C GLY A 108 -9.53 4.16 3.45
N LEU A 109 -10.48 4.40 2.54
CA LEU A 109 -10.52 5.64 1.75
C LEU A 109 -10.98 6.86 2.56
N ARG A 110 -11.67 6.65 3.67
CA ARG A 110 -12.16 7.72 4.57
C ARG A 110 -11.86 7.39 6.03
N PRO A 111 -10.58 7.28 6.40
CA PRO A 111 -10.19 6.88 7.74
C PRO A 111 -10.62 7.94 8.77
N LYS A 112 -10.94 7.50 9.98
CA LYS A 112 -11.09 8.38 11.12
C LYS A 112 -9.76 9.11 11.40
N ARG A 113 -9.83 10.29 12.01
CA ARG A 113 -8.65 11.14 12.23
C ARG A 113 -7.54 10.45 13.03
N LEU A 114 -7.90 9.68 14.06
CA LEU A 114 -6.94 8.93 14.86
C LEU A 114 -6.25 7.84 14.05
N SER A 115 -7.00 7.04 13.29
CA SER A 115 -6.45 5.98 12.42
C SER A 115 -5.49 6.57 11.40
N LEU A 116 -5.87 7.67 10.73
CA LEU A 116 -5.01 8.34 9.76
C LEU A 116 -3.73 8.89 10.40
N SER A 117 -3.81 9.53 11.58
CA SER A 117 -2.64 10.07 12.26
C SER A 117 -1.70 8.97 12.75
N LEU A 118 -2.25 7.85 13.25
CA LEU A 118 -1.47 6.70 13.67
C LEU A 118 -0.77 6.03 12.48
N TYR A 119 -1.48 5.82 11.37
CA TYR A 119 -0.91 5.28 10.14
C TYR A 119 0.26 6.14 9.62
N LYS A 120 0.08 7.46 9.62
CA LYS A 120 1.13 8.41 9.24
C LYS A 120 2.34 8.31 10.17
N GLU A 121 2.13 8.40 11.47
CA GLU A 121 3.21 8.34 12.46
C GLU A 121 3.98 7.01 12.41
N LEU A 122 3.28 5.89 12.30
CA LEU A 122 3.90 4.57 12.30
C LEU A 122 4.60 4.23 10.99
N ILE A 123 4.10 4.71 9.85
CA ILE A 123 4.51 4.25 8.53
C ILE A 123 4.99 5.40 7.64
N THR A 124 4.05 6.25 7.17
CA THR A 124 4.24 7.05 5.96
C THR A 124 4.96 8.37 6.16
N ASP A 125 5.12 8.87 7.40
CA ASP A 125 5.85 10.10 7.62
C ASP A 125 7.37 9.89 7.55
N GLU A 126 7.91 8.78 8.09
CA GLU A 126 9.36 8.54 8.12
C GLU A 126 9.77 7.07 7.97
N THR A 127 9.09 6.13 8.65
CA THR A 127 9.55 4.76 8.86
C THR A 127 9.73 4.01 7.53
N TRP A 128 8.83 4.20 6.59
CA TRP A 128 8.88 3.64 5.23
C TRP A 128 10.19 4.01 4.52
N ALA A 129 10.58 5.28 4.57
CA ALA A 129 11.79 5.77 3.92
C ALA A 129 13.07 5.33 4.64
N TYR A 130 12.98 5.19 5.96
CA TYR A 130 14.09 4.67 6.77
C TYR A 130 14.44 3.23 6.36
N GLN A 131 13.43 2.40 6.16
CA GLN A 131 13.63 1.04 5.68
C GLN A 131 14.26 1.01 4.30
N ARG A 132 13.75 1.82 3.35
CA ARG A 132 14.27 1.88 1.97
C ARG A 132 15.75 2.26 1.95
N ASP A 133 16.13 3.32 2.64
CA ASP A 133 17.52 3.76 2.75
C ASP A 133 18.41 2.68 3.39
N ASN A 134 17.96 2.01 4.45
CA ASN A 134 18.69 0.90 5.08
C ASN A 134 18.94 -0.27 4.13
N TYR A 135 18.07 -0.47 3.15
CA TYR A 135 18.14 -1.55 2.16
C TYR A 135 18.85 -1.14 0.86
N GLY A 136 19.50 0.01 0.83
CA GLY A 136 20.33 0.45 -0.29
C GLY A 136 19.60 1.24 -1.36
N TYR A 137 18.34 1.62 -1.12
CA TYR A 137 17.61 2.53 -1.98
C TYR A 137 17.88 4.00 -1.63
N ARG A 138 17.39 4.91 -2.48
CA ARG A 138 17.53 6.35 -2.30
C ARG A 138 16.90 6.83 -0.99
N ASN A 139 17.59 7.73 -0.31
CA ASN A 139 17.13 8.28 0.97
C ASN A 139 16.02 9.33 0.79
N LEU A 140 14.82 9.02 1.24
CA LEU A 140 13.62 9.87 1.17
C LEU A 140 13.08 10.25 2.55
N ARG A 141 13.88 10.14 3.63
CA ARG A 141 13.42 10.34 5.02
C ARG A 141 12.77 11.69 5.29
N SER A 142 13.10 12.73 4.51
CA SER A 142 12.49 14.07 4.66
C SER A 142 11.17 14.24 3.89
N HIS A 143 10.71 13.22 3.19
CA HIS A 143 9.53 13.28 2.34
C HIS A 143 8.45 12.34 2.87
N PRO A 144 7.32 12.84 3.40
CA PRO A 144 6.17 12.00 3.71
C PRO A 144 5.64 11.33 2.45
N LEU A 145 5.41 10.01 2.52
CA LEU A 145 4.87 9.24 1.39
C LEU A 145 3.41 9.62 1.11
N LEU A 146 2.64 9.85 2.19
CA LEU A 146 1.21 10.09 2.12
C LEU A 146 0.88 11.57 2.11
N VAL A 147 -0.01 11.95 1.20
CA VAL A 147 -0.68 13.24 1.18
C VAL A 147 -2.19 13.05 1.33
N SER A 148 -2.84 13.87 2.15
CA SER A 148 -4.30 13.81 2.31
C SER A 148 -4.97 14.91 1.48
N PHE A 149 -5.98 14.52 0.69
CA PHE A 149 -6.85 15.42 -0.04
C PHE A 149 -8.29 15.29 0.50
N LEU A 150 -8.79 16.33 1.17
CA LEU A 150 -10.12 16.35 1.80
C LEU A 150 -10.40 15.15 2.72
N GLY A 151 -9.37 14.68 3.43
CA GLY A 151 -9.46 13.53 4.33
C GLY A 151 -9.20 12.17 3.69
N VAL A 152 -9.18 12.08 2.36
CA VAL A 152 -8.82 10.85 1.64
C VAL A 152 -7.28 10.74 1.56
N PRO A 153 -6.69 9.62 1.97
CA PRO A 153 -5.25 9.39 1.87
C PRO A 153 -4.83 9.01 0.45
N PHE A 154 -3.78 9.65 -0.03
CA PHE A 154 -3.15 9.33 -1.31
C PHE A 154 -1.65 9.16 -1.13
N ILE A 155 -1.06 8.27 -1.88
CA ILE A 155 0.39 8.14 -2.04
C ILE A 155 0.85 9.14 -3.10
N ASP A 156 1.91 9.89 -2.80
CA ASP A 156 2.68 10.62 -3.82
C ASP A 156 3.57 9.61 -4.56
N VAL A 157 3.15 9.22 -5.76
CA VAL A 157 3.79 8.14 -6.52
C VAL A 157 5.20 8.52 -6.95
N ARG A 158 5.50 9.80 -7.19
CA ARG A 158 6.86 10.24 -7.48
C ARG A 158 7.78 9.98 -6.28
N ILE A 159 7.34 10.29 -5.07
CA ILE A 159 8.08 9.99 -3.84
C ILE A 159 8.29 8.49 -3.70
N SER A 160 7.22 7.69 -3.87
CA SER A 160 7.31 6.23 -3.87
C SER A 160 8.34 5.73 -4.89
N PHE A 161 8.24 6.13 -6.15
CA PHE A 161 9.13 5.66 -7.21
C PHE A 161 10.59 6.07 -7.02
N ASN A 162 10.85 7.26 -6.47
CA ASN A 162 12.19 7.66 -6.05
C ASN A 162 12.76 6.68 -5.01
N SER A 163 11.94 6.16 -4.10
CA SER A 163 12.37 5.28 -3.02
C SER A 163 12.73 3.86 -3.47
N PHE A 164 12.45 3.50 -4.70
CA PHE A 164 12.86 2.22 -5.31
C PHE A 164 14.11 2.34 -6.19
N ILE A 165 14.66 3.52 -6.32
CA ILE A 165 15.92 3.72 -7.04
C ILE A 165 17.09 3.30 -6.17
N PRO A 166 17.99 2.40 -6.63
CA PRO A 166 19.23 2.10 -5.92
C PRO A 166 20.06 3.37 -5.69
N LYS A 167 20.57 3.56 -4.48
CA LYS A 167 21.35 4.78 -4.13
C LYS A 167 22.66 4.92 -4.90
N THR A 168 23.15 3.84 -5.50
CA THR A 168 24.37 3.80 -6.30
C THR A 168 24.17 4.22 -7.76
N LEU A 169 22.90 4.32 -8.20
CA LEU A 169 22.58 4.68 -9.58
C LEU A 169 22.79 6.18 -9.81
N ASP A 170 23.43 6.54 -10.92
CA ASP A 170 23.66 7.94 -11.35
C ASP A 170 22.33 8.71 -11.43
N ASP A 171 22.33 9.97 -10.97
CA ASP A 171 21.12 10.79 -10.88
C ASP A 171 20.47 11.08 -12.24
N LYS A 172 21.22 11.12 -13.35
CA LYS A 172 20.64 11.32 -14.69
C LYS A 172 19.90 10.08 -15.15
N VAL A 173 20.49 8.90 -14.96
CA VAL A 173 19.86 7.61 -15.27
C VAL A 173 18.65 7.40 -14.36
N ALA A 174 18.78 7.69 -13.08
CA ALA A 174 17.72 7.60 -12.09
C ALA A 174 16.53 8.53 -12.42
N THR A 175 16.78 9.78 -12.82
CA THR A 175 15.72 10.73 -13.26
C THR A 175 14.96 10.20 -14.47
N LYS A 176 15.69 9.69 -15.44
CA LYS A 176 15.12 9.07 -16.64
C LYS A 176 14.24 7.87 -16.30
N LEU A 177 14.71 7.05 -15.34
CA LEU A 177 13.98 5.86 -14.88
C LEU A 177 12.71 6.22 -14.10
N VAL A 178 12.75 7.21 -13.20
CA VAL A 178 11.56 7.67 -12.48
C VAL A 178 10.53 8.27 -13.44
N ASN A 179 10.93 9.07 -14.41
CA ASN A 179 10.05 9.61 -15.44
C ASN A 179 9.42 8.49 -16.30
N TYR A 180 10.20 7.48 -16.63
CA TYR A 180 9.69 6.28 -17.31
C TYR A 180 8.60 5.59 -16.50
N TYR A 181 8.83 5.29 -15.23
CA TYR A 181 7.85 4.65 -14.34
C TYR A 181 6.56 5.45 -14.21
N LEU A 182 6.65 6.77 -14.01
CA LEU A 182 5.48 7.66 -13.94
C LEU A 182 4.69 7.66 -15.25
N ASN A 183 5.37 7.63 -16.38
CA ASN A 183 4.75 7.57 -17.69
C ASN A 183 4.05 6.21 -17.93
N GLU A 184 4.70 5.11 -17.57
CA GLU A 184 4.11 3.77 -17.70
C GLU A 184 2.88 3.58 -16.81
N LEU A 185 2.91 4.07 -15.56
CA LEU A 185 1.73 4.03 -14.70
C LEU A 185 0.59 4.92 -15.27
N SER A 186 0.92 6.07 -15.85
CA SER A 186 -0.09 6.94 -16.49
C SER A 186 -0.80 6.27 -17.65
N LYS A 187 -0.11 5.40 -18.41
CA LYS A 187 -0.68 4.62 -19.51
C LYS A 187 -1.46 3.40 -19.01
N ASN A 188 -1.02 2.82 -17.89
CA ASN A 188 -1.54 1.57 -17.35
C ASN A 188 -2.08 1.79 -15.92
N ILE A 189 -3.13 2.59 -15.79
CA ILE A 189 -3.71 3.01 -14.50
C ILE A 189 -4.18 1.80 -13.67
N ASN A 190 -4.61 0.73 -14.32
CA ASN A 190 -5.04 -0.52 -13.69
C ASN A 190 -3.91 -1.29 -12.98
N HIS A 191 -2.64 -0.88 -13.14
CA HIS A 191 -1.51 -1.45 -12.41
C HIS A 191 -1.16 -0.68 -11.11
N HIS A 192 -2.02 0.22 -10.66
CA HIS A 192 -1.74 1.05 -9.49
C HIS A 192 -1.57 0.26 -8.17
N ASP A 193 -2.15 -0.93 -8.07
CA ASP A 193 -2.02 -1.86 -6.94
C ASP A 193 -0.86 -2.87 -7.12
N LYS A 194 -0.25 -2.91 -8.30
CA LYS A 194 0.81 -3.86 -8.69
C LYS A 194 2.10 -3.19 -9.16
N VAL A 195 2.33 -1.94 -8.74
CA VAL A 195 3.45 -1.14 -9.25
C VAL A 195 4.81 -1.82 -9.12
N GLU A 196 5.03 -2.58 -8.03
CA GLU A 196 6.30 -3.27 -7.79
C GLU A 196 6.56 -4.46 -8.72
N PHE A 197 5.52 -5.04 -9.28
CA PHE A 197 5.63 -6.19 -10.19
C PHE A 197 5.54 -5.79 -11.66
N GLU A 198 4.73 -4.75 -11.96
CA GLU A 198 4.36 -4.41 -13.32
C GLU A 198 5.03 -3.14 -13.85
N ILE A 199 5.41 -2.20 -12.98
CA ILE A 199 5.88 -0.87 -13.38
C ILE A 199 7.36 -0.66 -13.06
N ILE A 200 7.80 -0.95 -11.83
CA ILE A 200 9.14 -0.61 -11.37
C ILE A 200 10.08 -1.81 -11.33
N TYR A 201 11.37 -1.54 -11.43
CA TYR A 201 12.43 -2.53 -11.22
C TYR A 201 13.00 -2.31 -9.80
N SER A 202 12.50 -3.07 -8.82
CA SER A 202 12.87 -2.90 -7.41
C SER A 202 13.99 -3.83 -6.94
N CYS A 203 14.31 -4.87 -7.71
CA CYS A 203 15.37 -5.85 -7.40
C CYS A 203 15.84 -6.52 -8.68
N TYR A 204 16.97 -7.25 -8.57
CA TYR A 204 17.42 -8.16 -9.62
C TYR A 204 16.67 -9.50 -9.52
N TYR A 205 16.37 -10.09 -10.68
CA TYR A 205 15.88 -11.46 -10.84
C TYR A 205 16.35 -12.02 -12.19
N PHE A 206 16.30 -13.33 -12.38
CA PHE A 206 16.83 -13.98 -13.60
C PHE A 206 16.00 -13.60 -14.83
N GLY A 207 16.67 -13.07 -15.84
CA GLY A 207 16.02 -12.61 -17.08
C GLY A 207 15.49 -11.18 -17.04
N ILE A 208 15.81 -10.40 -16.01
CA ILE A 208 15.47 -8.97 -15.93
C ILE A 208 15.97 -8.20 -17.17
N GLU A 209 17.05 -8.68 -17.79
CA GLU A 209 17.63 -8.08 -19.00
C GLU A 209 16.61 -7.94 -20.13
N ASN A 210 15.74 -8.93 -20.29
CA ASN A 210 14.70 -8.91 -21.32
C ASN A 210 13.69 -7.78 -21.06
N LYS A 211 13.33 -7.54 -19.78
CA LYS A 211 12.46 -6.41 -19.41
C LYS A 211 13.20 -5.08 -19.54
N LEU A 212 14.47 -5.00 -19.16
CA LEU A 212 15.26 -3.78 -19.30
C LEU A 212 15.45 -3.38 -20.77
N LEU A 213 15.47 -4.32 -21.73
CA LEU A 213 15.54 -3.99 -23.15
C LEU A 213 14.36 -3.12 -23.62
N CYS A 214 13.19 -3.22 -22.99
CA CYS A 214 12.07 -2.33 -23.30
C CYS A 214 12.38 -0.85 -23.05
N LEU A 215 13.32 -0.55 -22.13
CA LEU A 215 13.76 0.81 -21.84
C LEU A 215 14.50 1.47 -23.03
N LYS A 216 15.07 0.69 -23.96
CA LYS A 216 15.67 1.22 -25.19
C LYS A 216 14.68 2.05 -26.00
N ASN A 217 13.42 1.62 -26.06
CA ASN A 217 12.35 2.34 -26.75
C ASN A 217 12.03 3.69 -26.07
N SER A 218 12.46 3.86 -24.82
CA SER A 218 12.33 5.10 -24.04
C SER A 218 13.65 5.88 -23.96
N GLY A 219 14.60 5.55 -24.85
CA GLY A 219 15.84 6.28 -25.05
C GLY A 219 16.98 5.92 -24.11
N PHE A 220 16.94 4.79 -23.40
CA PHE A 220 18.08 4.29 -22.62
C PHE A 220 19.09 3.60 -23.53
N ASN A 221 20.38 3.88 -23.31
CA ASN A 221 21.47 3.20 -23.98
C ASN A 221 21.97 1.97 -23.22
N ASP A 222 22.83 1.15 -23.82
CA ASP A 222 23.31 -0.10 -23.24
C ASP A 222 24.11 0.11 -21.94
N VAL A 223 24.87 1.21 -21.82
CA VAL A 223 25.61 1.55 -20.59
C VAL A 223 24.65 1.88 -19.43
N GLU A 224 23.59 2.63 -19.72
CA GLU A 224 22.55 2.94 -18.73
C GLU A 224 21.81 1.67 -18.27
N LEU A 225 21.49 0.75 -19.19
CA LEU A 225 20.84 -0.52 -18.87
C LEU A 225 21.75 -1.41 -17.99
N ASP A 226 23.02 -1.50 -18.32
CA ASP A 226 23.98 -2.28 -17.52
C ASP A 226 24.19 -1.67 -16.13
N SER A 227 24.23 -0.34 -16.02
CA SER A 227 24.28 0.37 -14.74
C SER A 227 23.05 0.08 -13.86
N ILE A 228 21.84 0.10 -14.45
CA ILE A 228 20.59 -0.26 -13.73
C ILE A 228 20.67 -1.70 -13.24
N LYS A 229 21.02 -2.64 -14.12
CA LYS A 229 21.14 -4.06 -13.81
C LYS A 229 22.13 -4.33 -12.67
N THR A 230 23.34 -3.76 -12.77
CA THR A 230 24.39 -3.94 -11.76
C THR A 230 23.97 -3.37 -10.41
N SER A 231 23.42 -2.15 -10.39
CA SER A 231 22.93 -1.54 -9.14
C SER A 231 21.82 -2.36 -8.47
N LEU A 232 20.91 -2.95 -9.26
CA LEU A 232 19.87 -3.83 -8.73
C LEU A 232 20.45 -5.17 -8.23
N LEU A 233 21.45 -5.73 -8.92
CA LEU A 233 22.10 -6.97 -8.52
C LEU A 233 22.84 -6.81 -7.18
N ASP A 234 23.63 -5.75 -7.04
CA ASP A 234 24.36 -5.46 -5.81
C ASP A 234 23.40 -5.27 -4.62
N LEU A 235 22.37 -4.44 -4.81
CA LEU A 235 21.34 -4.23 -3.80
C LEU A 235 20.65 -5.55 -3.41
N THR A 236 20.28 -6.36 -4.38
CA THR A 236 19.61 -7.64 -4.13
C THR A 236 20.51 -8.58 -3.33
N ASN A 237 21.79 -8.70 -3.71
CA ASN A 237 22.75 -9.52 -2.99
C ASN A 237 22.94 -9.06 -1.54
N ASP A 238 22.97 -7.75 -1.28
CA ASP A 238 23.07 -7.21 0.09
C ASP A 238 21.84 -7.58 0.94
N VAL A 239 20.66 -7.61 0.34
CA VAL A 239 19.42 -7.93 1.07
C VAL A 239 19.33 -9.42 1.40
N ILE A 240 19.56 -10.30 0.40
CA ILE A 240 19.27 -11.75 0.53
C ILE A 240 20.46 -12.59 0.97
N ASN A 241 21.62 -12.01 1.21
CA ASN A 241 22.82 -12.76 1.60
C ASN A 241 22.53 -13.73 2.75
N ILE A 242 22.92 -15.02 2.57
CA ILE A 242 22.59 -16.09 3.52
C ILE A 242 23.31 -15.90 4.86
N GLU A 243 24.50 -15.31 4.87
CA GLU A 243 25.28 -15.16 6.11
C GLU A 243 24.91 -13.89 6.89
N ASN A 244 24.84 -12.75 6.21
CA ASN A 244 24.74 -11.42 6.83
C ASN A 244 23.72 -10.48 6.17
N GLY A 245 22.79 -11.02 5.37
CA GLY A 245 21.76 -10.24 4.68
C GLY A 245 20.94 -9.35 5.61
N LEU A 246 20.50 -8.24 5.07
CA LEU A 246 19.82 -7.18 5.84
C LEU A 246 18.55 -7.69 6.53
N TYR A 247 17.82 -8.63 5.90
CA TYR A 247 16.62 -9.23 6.49
C TYR A 247 16.87 -9.93 7.83
N LYS A 248 18.08 -10.54 8.04
CA LYS A 248 18.42 -11.20 9.32
C LYS A 248 18.57 -10.21 10.47
N LYS A 249 19.06 -9.01 10.17
CA LYS A 249 19.13 -7.93 11.17
C LYS A 249 17.75 -7.49 11.60
N ASP A 250 16.80 -7.47 10.67
CA ASP A 250 15.42 -7.08 10.95
C ASP A 250 14.66 -8.17 11.71
N LEU A 251 14.87 -9.45 11.42
CA LEU A 251 14.31 -10.55 12.22
C LEU A 251 14.69 -10.44 13.70
N LYS A 252 15.96 -10.14 14.00
CA LYS A 252 16.42 -9.94 15.39
C LYS A 252 15.74 -8.75 16.09
N LYS A 253 15.37 -7.69 15.37
CA LYS A 253 14.66 -6.55 15.94
C LYS A 253 13.23 -6.90 16.34
N VAL A 254 12.56 -7.77 15.58
CA VAL A 254 11.20 -8.23 15.90
C VAL A 254 11.19 -8.99 17.22
N GLU A 255 12.19 -9.85 17.48
CA GLU A 255 12.32 -10.58 18.74
C GLU A 255 12.42 -9.66 19.96
N ILE A 256 13.07 -8.50 19.79
CA ILE A 256 13.21 -7.50 20.86
C ILE A 256 11.87 -6.85 21.21
N LEU A 257 10.95 -6.71 20.26
CA LEU A 257 9.69 -5.98 20.45
C LEU A 257 8.84 -6.56 21.57
N LYS A 258 8.74 -7.89 21.66
CA LYS A 258 7.96 -8.58 22.71
C LYS A 258 8.45 -8.22 24.11
N ASN A 259 9.76 -8.26 24.33
CA ASN A 259 10.35 -7.94 25.62
C ASN A 259 10.15 -6.46 25.98
N LYS A 260 10.29 -5.55 25.00
CA LYS A 260 10.05 -4.13 25.19
C LYS A 260 8.59 -3.82 25.49
N PHE A 261 7.67 -4.49 24.83
CA PHE A 261 6.24 -4.36 25.09
C PHE A 261 5.92 -4.69 26.54
N ASN A 262 6.34 -5.88 27.02
CA ASN A 262 6.10 -6.31 28.41
C ASN A 262 6.70 -5.31 29.41
N ASN A 263 7.95 -4.88 29.20
CA ASN A 263 8.61 -3.92 30.09
C ASN A 263 7.84 -2.59 30.22
N ILE A 264 7.20 -2.11 29.15
CA ILE A 264 6.41 -0.87 29.18
C ILE A 264 5.06 -1.11 29.83
N VAL A 265 4.38 -2.20 29.48
CA VAL A 265 3.06 -2.53 30.03
C VAL A 265 3.12 -2.74 31.53
N ASP A 266 4.14 -3.45 32.02
CA ASP A 266 4.35 -3.77 33.43
C ASP A 266 4.95 -2.62 34.26
N SER A 267 5.37 -1.52 33.60
CA SER A 267 5.98 -0.37 34.28
C SER A 267 4.97 0.50 35.03
N ASP A 268 5.45 1.34 35.96
CA ASP A 268 4.66 2.36 36.69
C ASP A 268 4.44 3.66 35.89
N LEU A 269 4.76 3.67 34.58
CA LEU A 269 4.56 4.84 33.73
C LEU A 269 3.08 5.22 33.60
N SER A 270 2.81 6.52 33.41
CA SER A 270 1.46 6.98 33.08
C SER A 270 0.96 6.36 31.77
N LEU A 271 -0.36 6.26 31.58
CA LEU A 271 -0.94 5.71 30.34
C LEU A 271 -0.45 6.47 29.10
N ILE A 272 -0.28 7.80 29.18
CA ILE A 272 0.20 8.61 28.05
C ILE A 272 1.67 8.29 27.75
N ASP A 273 2.49 8.12 28.76
CA ASP A 273 3.90 7.74 28.58
C ASP A 273 4.02 6.33 28.02
N LYS A 274 3.19 5.39 28.49
CA LYS A 274 3.12 4.04 27.91
C LYS A 274 2.77 4.09 26.45
N ILE A 275 1.73 4.85 26.03
CA ILE A 275 1.33 5.02 24.64
C ILE A 275 2.50 5.62 23.84
N TYR A 276 3.16 6.66 24.34
CA TYR A 276 4.31 7.27 23.65
C TYR A 276 5.43 6.27 23.38
N TRP A 277 5.85 5.52 24.40
CA TRP A 277 6.93 4.56 24.26
C TRP A 277 6.55 3.35 23.41
N LEU A 278 5.32 2.85 23.53
CA LEU A 278 4.81 1.78 22.66
C LEU A 278 4.81 2.21 21.18
N VAL A 279 4.37 3.42 20.86
CA VAL A 279 4.46 3.96 19.49
C VAL A 279 5.90 4.01 19.00
N LYS A 280 6.84 4.48 19.83
CA LYS A 280 8.27 4.53 19.47
C LYS A 280 8.87 3.15 19.25
N ASP A 281 8.55 2.19 20.10
CA ASP A 281 9.06 0.82 19.96
C ASP A 281 8.43 0.09 18.79
N VAL A 282 7.14 0.26 18.51
CA VAL A 282 6.48 -0.26 17.30
C VAL A 282 7.14 0.29 16.03
N LYS A 283 7.47 1.58 15.97
CA LYS A 283 8.20 2.15 14.82
C LYS A 283 9.55 1.45 14.61
N ARG A 284 10.34 1.30 15.68
CA ARG A 284 11.73 0.83 15.61
C ARG A 284 11.88 -0.69 15.48
N HIS A 285 11.04 -1.42 16.19
CA HIS A 285 11.15 -2.88 16.35
C HIS A 285 9.99 -3.65 15.71
N GLY A 286 8.93 -2.96 15.29
CA GLY A 286 7.78 -3.49 14.56
C GLY A 286 7.80 -3.07 13.09
N THR A 287 7.32 -1.85 12.79
CA THR A 287 7.10 -1.38 11.41
C THR A 287 8.39 -1.37 10.57
N LEU A 288 9.49 -0.87 11.10
CA LEU A 288 10.76 -0.79 10.36
C LEU A 288 11.28 -2.18 9.96
N PRO A 289 11.45 -3.16 10.87
CA PRO A 289 11.88 -4.49 10.48
C PRO A 289 10.82 -5.25 9.67
N PHE A 290 9.52 -5.09 9.95
CA PHE A 290 8.46 -5.66 9.12
C PHE A 290 8.60 -5.22 7.65
N ALA A 291 8.79 -3.92 7.40
CA ALA A 291 8.97 -3.40 6.06
C ALA A 291 10.22 -3.98 5.38
N GLY A 292 11.29 -4.23 6.13
CA GLY A 292 12.50 -4.88 5.64
C GLY A 292 12.29 -6.34 5.26
N ILE A 293 11.65 -7.11 6.15
CA ILE A 293 11.31 -8.52 5.90
C ILE A 293 10.34 -8.64 4.71
N ALA A 294 9.32 -7.77 4.62
CA ALA A 294 8.42 -7.71 3.49
C ALA A 294 9.17 -7.43 2.17
N ARG A 295 10.14 -6.50 2.17
CA ARG A 295 11.00 -6.24 1.00
C ARG A 295 11.79 -7.49 0.58
N ALA A 296 12.38 -8.20 1.52
CA ALA A 296 13.09 -9.45 1.24
C ALA A 296 12.14 -10.53 0.67
N SER A 297 10.90 -10.60 1.17
CA SER A 297 9.88 -11.52 0.66
C SER A 297 9.46 -11.17 -0.78
N PHE A 298 9.29 -9.88 -1.11
CA PHE A 298 9.03 -9.45 -2.50
C PHE A 298 10.18 -9.87 -3.43
N ILE A 299 11.43 -9.68 -3.02
CA ILE A 299 12.61 -10.13 -3.78
C ILE A 299 12.57 -11.64 -3.99
N ALA A 300 12.30 -12.41 -2.93
CA ALA A 300 12.22 -13.87 -3.01
C ALA A 300 11.12 -14.34 -3.98
N VAL A 301 9.94 -13.71 -3.95
CA VAL A 301 8.84 -14.02 -4.89
C VAL A 301 9.24 -13.68 -6.33
N GLN A 302 9.91 -12.56 -6.58
CA GLN A 302 10.37 -12.20 -7.92
C GLN A 302 11.40 -13.19 -8.45
N ILE A 303 12.36 -13.61 -7.62
CA ILE A 303 13.36 -14.62 -7.99
C ILE A 303 12.66 -15.96 -8.27
N LEU A 304 11.74 -16.39 -7.40
CA LEU A 304 11.03 -17.65 -7.55
C LEU A 304 10.17 -17.67 -8.85
N LYS A 305 9.48 -16.57 -9.16
CA LYS A 305 8.76 -16.41 -10.44
C LYS A 305 9.72 -16.51 -11.62
N SER A 306 10.90 -15.89 -11.52
CA SER A 306 11.89 -15.95 -12.59
C SER A 306 12.43 -17.35 -12.87
N PHE A 307 12.40 -18.27 -11.88
CA PHE A 307 12.74 -19.66 -12.09
C PHE A 307 11.70 -20.38 -12.96
N VAL A 308 10.42 -20.03 -12.82
CA VAL A 308 9.36 -20.53 -13.72
C VAL A 308 9.57 -19.99 -15.13
N ASP A 309 9.81 -18.69 -15.28
CA ASP A 309 10.04 -18.03 -16.57
C ASP A 309 11.28 -18.59 -17.31
N LYS A 310 12.25 -19.12 -16.57
CA LYS A 310 13.47 -19.76 -17.09
C LYS A 310 13.38 -21.27 -17.16
N GLU A 311 12.21 -21.84 -16.91
CA GLU A 311 11.96 -23.30 -16.97
C GLU A 311 12.88 -24.11 -16.00
N ILE A 312 13.36 -23.48 -14.92
CA ILE A 312 14.16 -24.13 -13.87
C ILE A 312 13.24 -24.96 -12.96
N ILE A 313 12.04 -24.44 -12.67
CA ILE A 313 10.95 -25.13 -11.98
C ILE A 313 9.67 -25.00 -12.76
N THR A 314 8.72 -25.91 -12.56
CA THR A 314 7.39 -25.81 -13.17
C THR A 314 6.49 -24.87 -12.40
N GLN A 315 5.41 -24.41 -13.04
CA GLN A 315 4.36 -23.63 -12.35
C GLN A 315 3.72 -24.44 -11.20
N GLU A 316 3.64 -25.75 -11.35
CA GLU A 316 3.12 -26.64 -10.31
C GLU A 316 4.03 -26.66 -9.09
N ASN A 317 5.35 -26.84 -9.26
CA ASN A 317 6.30 -26.75 -8.15
C ASN A 317 6.25 -25.38 -7.45
N TYR A 318 6.10 -24.30 -8.19
CA TYR A 318 5.91 -22.96 -7.63
C TYR A 318 4.67 -22.89 -6.74
N ASN A 319 3.53 -23.39 -7.23
CA ASN A 319 2.27 -23.38 -6.49
C ASN A 319 2.34 -24.28 -5.25
N GLU A 320 2.92 -25.48 -5.38
CA GLU A 320 3.13 -26.40 -4.26
C GLU A 320 3.99 -25.77 -3.16
N PHE A 321 5.09 -25.12 -3.55
CA PHE A 321 5.94 -24.41 -2.60
C PHE A 321 5.16 -23.31 -1.85
N LEU A 322 4.43 -22.44 -2.55
CA LEU A 322 3.64 -21.40 -1.89
C LEU A 322 2.56 -21.97 -0.98
N ASN A 323 1.89 -23.04 -1.39
CA ASN A 323 0.88 -23.71 -0.59
C ASN A 323 1.45 -24.43 0.64
N SER A 324 2.73 -24.83 0.60
CA SER A 324 3.43 -25.45 1.73
C SER A 324 3.77 -24.47 2.84
N LEU A 325 3.77 -23.16 2.56
CA LEU A 325 4.09 -22.15 3.55
C LEU A 325 3.02 -22.10 4.66
N ASN A 326 3.47 -22.19 5.90
CA ASN A 326 2.62 -22.03 7.06
C ASN A 326 2.49 -20.52 7.38
N THR A 327 1.37 -19.92 6.98
CA THR A 327 1.08 -18.50 7.26
C THR A 327 0.26 -18.36 8.53
N VAL A 328 0.36 -17.20 9.20
CA VAL A 328 -0.44 -16.90 10.41
C VAL A 328 -1.93 -17.02 10.11
N SER A 329 -2.42 -16.56 8.95
CA SER A 329 -3.83 -16.69 8.56
C SER A 329 -4.27 -18.13 8.42
N LYS A 330 -3.44 -18.98 7.81
CA LYS A 330 -3.71 -20.42 7.69
C LYS A 330 -3.73 -21.09 9.05
N GLN A 331 -2.76 -20.76 9.91
CA GLN A 331 -2.69 -21.29 11.27
C GLN A 331 -3.89 -20.84 12.10
N LEU A 332 -4.29 -19.57 12.05
CA LEU A 332 -5.46 -19.05 12.73
C LEU A 332 -6.74 -19.78 12.32
N SER A 333 -6.91 -20.08 11.02
CA SER A 333 -8.08 -20.82 10.52
C SER A 333 -8.15 -22.27 11.03
N VAL A 334 -7.01 -22.87 11.34
CA VAL A 334 -6.95 -24.20 11.98
C VAL A 334 -7.18 -24.08 13.48
N ASP A 335 -6.47 -23.18 14.14
CA ASP A 335 -6.45 -23.03 15.58
C ASP A 335 -7.82 -22.60 16.17
N VAL A 336 -8.66 -21.88 15.39
CA VAL A 336 -10.02 -21.54 15.82
C VAL A 336 -10.90 -22.78 16.06
N HIS A 337 -10.59 -23.90 15.40
CA HIS A 337 -11.33 -25.15 15.55
C HIS A 337 -10.63 -26.15 16.48
N ASP A 338 -9.30 -26.11 16.56
CA ASP A 338 -8.48 -27.10 17.25
C ASP A 338 -8.13 -26.71 18.69
N LEU A 339 -8.07 -25.40 19.00
CA LEU A 339 -7.71 -24.90 20.32
C LEU A 339 -8.94 -24.65 21.21
N SER A 340 -8.74 -24.72 22.53
CA SER A 340 -9.74 -24.15 23.43
C SER A 340 -9.85 -22.63 23.24
N LYS A 341 -11.02 -22.06 23.59
CA LYS A 341 -11.22 -20.61 23.52
C LYS A 341 -10.12 -19.82 24.24
N ASN A 342 -9.70 -20.29 25.42
CA ASN A 342 -8.67 -19.60 26.20
C ASN A 342 -7.31 -19.65 25.50
N ASP A 343 -6.89 -20.83 25.02
CA ASP A 343 -5.61 -20.99 24.31
C ASP A 343 -5.61 -20.19 23.00
N PHE A 344 -6.75 -20.15 22.28
CA PHE A 344 -6.90 -19.33 21.08
C PHE A 344 -6.77 -17.84 21.41
N LEU A 345 -7.42 -17.35 22.45
CA LEU A 345 -7.36 -15.95 22.86
C LEU A 345 -5.98 -15.54 23.37
N ASP A 346 -5.25 -16.42 24.04
CA ASP A 346 -3.88 -16.17 24.46
C ASP A 346 -2.95 -15.87 23.27
N ILE A 347 -3.19 -16.52 22.14
CA ILE A 347 -2.40 -16.35 20.91
C ILE A 347 -2.94 -15.20 20.07
N TYR A 348 -4.23 -15.18 19.79
CA TYR A 348 -4.86 -14.31 18.78
C TYR A 348 -5.76 -13.22 19.34
N GLY A 349 -6.03 -13.22 20.65
CA GLY A 349 -6.98 -12.29 21.29
C GLY A 349 -6.68 -10.82 21.04
N HIS A 350 -5.42 -10.47 20.89
CA HIS A 350 -4.96 -9.12 20.60
C HIS A 350 -5.31 -8.63 19.18
N LEU A 351 -5.72 -9.52 18.28
CA LEU A 351 -6.06 -9.19 16.90
C LEU A 351 -7.49 -8.63 16.81
N ARG A 352 -7.72 -7.93 15.70
CA ARG A 352 -9.04 -7.46 15.25
C ARG A 352 -9.39 -8.09 13.91
N PRO A 353 -10.68 -8.23 13.58
CA PRO A 353 -11.09 -8.59 12.22
C PRO A 353 -10.60 -7.55 11.23
N GLY A 354 -10.57 -7.88 9.94
CA GLY A 354 -10.24 -6.96 8.86
C GLY A 354 -11.22 -5.78 8.84
N THR A 355 -10.85 -4.69 9.50
CA THR A 355 -11.66 -3.48 9.65
C THR A 355 -10.77 -2.24 9.59
N TYR A 356 -11.33 -1.13 9.09
CA TYR A 356 -10.69 0.18 9.06
C TYR A 356 -11.02 1.03 10.29
N ASP A 357 -11.72 0.48 11.27
CA ASP A 357 -12.09 1.15 12.50
C ASP A 357 -11.26 0.67 13.68
N ILE A 358 -10.34 1.52 14.17
CA ILE A 358 -9.52 1.23 15.34
C ILE A 358 -10.33 1.02 16.62
N LEU A 359 -11.59 1.43 16.64
CA LEU A 359 -12.50 1.24 17.77
C LEU A 359 -13.26 -0.09 17.72
N SER A 360 -13.11 -0.88 16.66
CA SER A 360 -13.69 -2.22 16.60
C SER A 360 -13.09 -3.10 17.69
N SER A 361 -13.92 -3.94 18.28
CA SER A 361 -13.51 -4.86 19.34
C SER A 361 -12.43 -5.82 18.85
N ARG A 362 -11.50 -6.18 19.73
CA ARG A 362 -10.54 -7.25 19.48
C ARG A 362 -11.19 -8.61 19.71
N TYR A 363 -10.54 -9.69 19.34
CA TYR A 363 -11.07 -11.04 19.56
C TYR A 363 -11.22 -11.39 21.04
N ASP A 364 -10.35 -10.85 21.92
CA ASP A 364 -10.46 -11.03 23.38
C ASP A 364 -11.52 -10.14 24.02
N GLU A 365 -11.99 -9.10 23.33
CA GLU A 365 -13.05 -8.20 23.81
C GLU A 365 -14.45 -8.67 23.39
N ASP A 366 -14.58 -9.43 22.29
CA ASP A 366 -15.88 -9.84 21.73
C ASP A 366 -15.76 -11.12 20.89
N TYR A 367 -15.32 -12.22 21.51
CA TYR A 367 -15.08 -13.50 20.84
C TYR A 367 -16.33 -14.07 20.16
N GLU A 368 -17.49 -14.03 20.87
CA GLU A 368 -18.73 -14.64 20.41
C GLU A 368 -19.23 -14.01 19.11
N THR A 369 -19.10 -12.70 18.97
CA THR A 369 -19.51 -12.01 17.73
C THR A 369 -18.71 -12.48 16.51
N TYR A 370 -17.46 -12.90 16.71
CA TYR A 370 -16.58 -13.24 15.59
C TYR A 370 -16.52 -14.73 15.28
N PHE A 371 -16.68 -15.60 16.27
CA PHE A 371 -16.41 -17.03 16.14
C PHE A 371 -17.59 -17.91 16.59
N ASP A 372 -18.53 -17.43 17.36
CA ASP A 372 -19.70 -18.16 17.80
C ASP A 372 -20.88 -17.93 16.83
N ASN A 373 -20.74 -18.41 15.62
CA ASN A 373 -21.88 -18.58 14.72
C ASN A 373 -22.41 -19.99 14.92
N GLY A 374 -23.43 -20.12 15.81
CA GLY A 374 -24.11 -21.34 16.14
C GLY A 374 -24.68 -22.12 14.95
#